data_3b22b0f7fc3fa89edc0c1126322b966e
#
_entry.id   3b22b0f7fc3fa89edc0c1126322b966e
#
_cell.length_a   1.000
_cell.length_b   1.000
_cell.length_c   1.000
_cell.angle_alpha   90.00
_cell.angle_beta   90.00
_cell.angle_gamma   90.00
#
_symmetry.space_group_name_H-M   'P 1'
#
loop_
_entity.id
_entity.type
_entity.pdbx_description
1 polymer ?
#
loop_
_entity_poly.entity_id
_entity_poly.type
_entity_poly.pdbx_seq_one_letter_code
_entity_poly.pdbx_strand_id
1 'polypeptide(L)'
;IIHHHPNGAPYLSDAEKKQISISHTKDFVAIMLTDATQMAGIDIEYRSERVRKVRSRFLNAEEELFIDPTHETEHLLICWCAKETLYKIINRQEVDFCRHLHIQPFSYAEQGTLIAFDTCSESTQHVVLQYRVEIDFVITWVKNP
;
A
#
# COMPACT_ATOMS: atom_id res chain seq x y z
N ILE A 1 5.93 -19.03 -14.28
CA ILE A 1 6.98 -18.04 -14.58
C ILE A 1 6.41 -16.62 -14.40
N ILE A 2 7.13 -15.78 -13.70
CA ILE A 2 6.75 -14.39 -13.48
C ILE A 2 7.32 -13.54 -14.60
N HIS A 3 6.44 -12.79 -15.26
CA HIS A 3 6.81 -11.79 -16.25
C HIS A 3 6.50 -10.40 -15.75
N HIS A 4 6.92 -9.38 -16.48
CA HIS A 4 6.65 -7.99 -16.12
C HIS A 4 6.07 -7.22 -17.32
N HIS A 5 5.05 -6.42 -17.06
CA HIS A 5 4.52 -5.47 -18.02
C HIS A 5 5.54 -4.33 -18.26
N PRO A 6 5.37 -3.53 -19.34
CA PRO A 6 6.27 -2.40 -19.58
C PRO A 6 6.38 -1.40 -18.45
N ASN A 7 5.34 -1.26 -17.61
CA ASN A 7 5.35 -0.39 -16.44
C ASN A 7 5.99 -1.02 -15.20
N GLY A 8 6.52 -2.24 -15.32
CA GLY A 8 7.17 -2.96 -14.23
C GLY A 8 6.27 -3.87 -13.41
N ALA A 9 4.96 -3.82 -13.61
CA ALA A 9 4.03 -4.66 -12.85
C ALA A 9 4.21 -6.14 -13.20
N PRO A 10 4.29 -7.04 -12.20
CA PRO A 10 4.44 -8.47 -12.45
C PRO A 10 3.14 -9.12 -12.92
N TYR A 11 3.27 -10.18 -13.71
CA TYR A 11 2.13 -11.02 -14.08
C TYR A 11 2.58 -12.47 -14.29
N LEU A 12 1.62 -13.38 -14.22
CA LEU A 12 1.86 -14.79 -14.45
C LEU A 12 1.39 -15.18 -15.86
N SER A 13 2.19 -16.00 -16.53
CA SER A 13 1.93 -16.39 -17.92
C SER A 13 1.03 -17.61 -18.07
N ASP A 14 0.60 -18.24 -16.98
CA ASP A 14 -0.15 -19.47 -17.03
C ASP A 14 -1.64 -19.25 -17.34
N ALA A 15 -2.33 -20.34 -17.70
CA ALA A 15 -3.73 -20.31 -18.06
C ALA A 15 -4.66 -20.14 -16.85
N GLU A 16 -4.16 -20.20 -15.65
CA GLU A 16 -4.96 -20.07 -14.42
C GLU A 16 -5.36 -18.62 -14.14
N LYS A 17 -4.78 -17.66 -14.86
CA LYS A 17 -5.13 -16.23 -14.78
C LYS A 17 -5.08 -15.66 -13.36
N LYS A 18 -4.09 -16.05 -12.59
CA LYS A 18 -3.92 -15.51 -11.23
C LYS A 18 -3.33 -14.11 -11.28
N GLN A 19 -3.69 -13.31 -10.27
CA GLN A 19 -3.08 -11.99 -10.04
C GLN A 19 -1.90 -12.14 -9.08
N ILE A 20 -0.88 -11.33 -9.28
CA ILE A 20 0.30 -11.35 -8.40
C ILE A 20 0.74 -9.93 -8.08
N SER A 21 1.17 -9.72 -6.85
CA SER A 21 1.83 -8.49 -6.42
C SER A 21 3.08 -8.86 -5.63
N ILE A 22 4.15 -8.13 -5.84
CA ILE A 22 5.45 -8.39 -5.21
C ILE A 22 5.99 -7.09 -4.65
N SER A 23 6.53 -7.16 -3.44
CA SER A 23 7.26 -6.06 -2.83
C SER A 23 8.50 -6.59 -2.13
N HIS A 24 9.57 -5.81 -2.13
CA HIS A 24 10.76 -6.19 -1.38
C HIS A 24 11.35 -4.97 -0.68
N THR A 25 11.96 -5.21 0.44
CA THR A 25 12.75 -4.24 1.17
C THR A 25 14.02 -4.94 1.64
N LYS A 26 14.86 -4.29 2.38
CA LYS A 26 16.22 -4.70 2.74
C LYS A 26 16.46 -6.21 2.88
N ASP A 27 15.71 -6.89 3.75
CA ASP A 27 15.92 -8.32 4.03
C ASP A 27 14.67 -9.17 3.81
N PHE A 28 13.62 -8.59 3.21
CA PHE A 28 12.32 -9.24 3.11
C PHE A 28 11.75 -9.14 1.70
N VAL A 29 11.05 -10.17 1.30
CA VAL A 29 10.25 -10.20 0.08
C VAL A 29 8.83 -10.59 0.48
N ALA A 30 7.85 -9.84 0.00
CA ALA A 30 6.44 -10.13 0.22
C ALA A 30 5.78 -10.40 -1.13
N ILE A 31 5.00 -11.46 -1.19
CA ILE A 31 4.30 -11.86 -2.41
C ILE A 31 2.84 -12.13 -2.06
N MET A 32 1.95 -11.58 -2.87
CA MET A 32 0.52 -11.86 -2.79
C MET A 32 0.06 -12.49 -4.10
N LEU A 33 -0.63 -13.61 -4.00
CA LEU A 33 -1.19 -14.32 -5.13
C LEU A 33 -2.69 -14.47 -4.92
N THR A 34 -3.47 -14.07 -5.91
CA THR A 34 -4.93 -14.15 -5.84
C THR A 34 -5.51 -14.72 -7.12
N ASP A 35 -6.80 -15.09 -7.06
CA ASP A 35 -7.53 -15.50 -8.26
C ASP A 35 -7.76 -14.31 -9.20
N ALA A 36 -8.10 -14.58 -10.44
CA ALA A 36 -8.27 -13.57 -11.49
C ALA A 36 -9.33 -12.51 -11.16
N THR A 37 -10.32 -12.87 -10.34
CA THR A 37 -11.42 -11.97 -9.96
C THR A 37 -11.11 -11.12 -8.71
N GLN A 38 -9.97 -11.36 -8.08
CA GLN A 38 -9.56 -10.65 -6.87
C GLN A 38 -8.42 -9.69 -7.16
N MET A 39 -8.29 -8.66 -6.33
CA MET A 39 -7.15 -7.74 -6.43
C MET A 39 -5.93 -8.32 -5.73
N ALA A 40 -4.75 -8.10 -6.32
CA ALA A 40 -3.48 -8.37 -5.67
C ALA A 40 -2.73 -7.06 -5.47
N GLY A 41 -2.39 -6.76 -4.25
CA GLY A 41 -1.59 -5.58 -3.92
C GLY A 41 -0.97 -5.77 -2.56
N ILE A 42 0.34 -5.65 -2.49
CA ILE A 42 1.10 -5.81 -1.25
C ILE A 42 2.31 -4.88 -1.27
N ASP A 43 2.62 -4.32 -0.12
CA ASP A 43 3.83 -3.53 0.06
C ASP A 43 4.43 -3.84 1.41
N ILE A 44 5.76 -3.89 1.45
CA ILE A 44 6.54 -4.09 2.68
C ILE A 44 7.63 -3.03 2.75
N GLU A 45 7.75 -2.39 3.90
CA GLU A 45 8.73 -1.34 4.13
C GLU A 45 9.53 -1.64 5.40
N TYR A 46 10.84 -1.46 5.33
CA TYR A 46 11.69 -1.57 6.51
C TYR A 46 11.38 -0.43 7.48
N ARG A 47 11.39 -0.72 8.78
CA ARG A 47 11.13 0.32 9.79
C ARG A 47 12.32 1.27 9.84
N SER A 48 12.04 2.55 9.57
CA SER A 48 13.06 3.60 9.57
C SER A 48 12.40 4.93 9.88
N GLU A 49 13.09 5.78 10.58
CA GLU A 49 12.60 7.13 10.89
C GLU A 49 12.67 8.07 9.69
N ARG A 50 13.24 7.63 8.56
CA ARG A 50 13.29 8.43 7.32
C ARG A 50 11.92 8.87 6.86
N VAL A 51 10.89 8.07 7.15
CA VAL A 51 9.51 8.39 6.78
C VAL A 51 9.06 9.74 7.34
N ARG A 52 9.55 10.11 8.52
CA ARG A 52 9.24 11.42 9.13
C ARG A 52 9.73 12.58 8.28
N LYS A 53 10.88 12.44 7.64
CA LYS A 53 11.49 13.50 6.83
C LYS A 53 10.80 13.69 5.49
N VAL A 54 10.16 12.66 4.99
CA VAL A 54 9.53 12.68 3.67
C VAL A 54 8.00 12.70 3.74
N ARG A 55 7.44 12.86 4.92
CA ARG A 55 5.99 12.78 5.14
C ARG A 55 5.18 13.71 4.23
N SER A 56 5.70 14.88 3.93
CA SER A 56 5.02 15.83 3.04
C SER A 56 4.92 15.36 1.59
N ARG A 57 5.65 14.31 1.22
CA ARG A 57 5.60 13.75 -0.13
C ARG A 57 4.42 12.81 -0.34
N PHE A 58 3.84 12.29 0.74
CA PHE A 58 2.76 11.31 0.62
C PHE A 58 1.56 11.59 1.52
N LEU A 59 1.66 12.47 2.50
CA LEU A 59 0.60 12.75 3.45
C LEU A 59 0.00 14.13 3.18
N ASN A 60 -1.33 14.20 3.10
CA ASN A 60 -2.03 15.47 2.97
C ASN A 60 -2.39 16.05 4.35
N ALA A 61 -2.95 17.26 4.36
CA ALA A 61 -3.26 17.96 5.61
C ALA A 61 -4.30 17.25 6.47
N GLU A 62 -5.28 16.60 5.86
CA GLU A 62 -6.31 15.85 6.59
C GLU A 62 -5.72 14.60 7.25
N GLU A 63 -4.84 13.91 6.54
CA GLU A 63 -4.19 12.71 7.05
C GLU A 63 -3.24 13.04 8.20
N GLU A 64 -2.58 14.19 8.16
CA GLU A 64 -1.73 14.64 9.26
C GLU A 64 -2.49 14.72 10.59
N LEU A 65 -3.79 15.01 10.54
CA LEU A 65 -4.60 15.17 11.75
C LEU A 65 -4.81 13.89 12.53
N PHE A 66 -4.76 12.72 11.89
CA PHE A 66 -4.99 11.46 12.61
C PHE A 66 -3.71 10.72 12.99
N ILE A 67 -2.53 11.21 12.64
CA ILE A 67 -1.28 10.57 13.00
C ILE A 67 -1.06 10.60 14.52
N ASP A 68 -0.85 9.43 15.10
CA ASP A 68 -0.65 9.26 16.53
C ASP A 68 0.76 9.76 16.93
N PRO A 69 0.87 10.82 17.74
CA PRO A 69 2.18 11.34 18.11
C PRO A 69 3.02 10.38 18.97
N THR A 70 2.38 9.43 19.64
CA THR A 70 3.08 8.42 20.44
C THR A 70 3.71 7.33 19.56
N HIS A 71 3.09 7.05 18.40
CA HIS A 71 3.55 6.04 17.45
C HIS A 71 3.75 6.65 16.07
N GLU A 72 4.36 7.81 16.02
CA GLU A 72 4.43 8.62 14.80
C GLU A 72 5.11 7.89 13.64
N THR A 73 6.29 7.33 13.86
CA THR A 73 7.04 6.63 12.81
C THR A 73 6.23 5.46 12.23
N GLU A 74 5.69 4.63 13.11
CA GLU A 74 4.94 3.44 12.70
C GLU A 74 3.63 3.82 11.98
N HIS A 75 2.92 4.82 12.49
CA HIS A 75 1.67 5.28 11.87
C HIS A 75 1.93 5.87 10.47
N LEU A 76 3.00 6.66 10.34
CA LEU A 76 3.42 7.19 9.05
C LEU A 76 3.82 6.08 8.08
N LEU A 77 4.52 5.05 8.56
CA LEU A 77 4.91 3.91 7.73
C LEU A 77 3.70 3.11 7.25
N ILE A 78 2.69 2.93 8.10
CA ILE A 78 1.44 2.29 7.67
C ILE A 78 0.81 3.10 6.52
N CYS A 79 0.75 4.42 6.65
CA CYS A 79 0.20 5.29 5.61
C CYS A 79 0.99 5.22 4.31
N TRP A 80 2.32 5.28 4.40
CA TRP A 80 3.19 5.15 3.24
C TRP A 80 3.00 3.82 2.53
N CYS A 81 3.06 2.73 3.30
CA CYS A 81 2.90 1.38 2.83
C CYS A 81 1.53 1.18 2.16
N ALA A 82 0.47 1.71 2.78
CA ALA A 82 -0.89 1.65 2.25
C ALA A 82 -1.01 2.37 0.90
N LYS A 83 -0.42 3.55 0.78
CA LYS A 83 -0.45 4.30 -0.49
C LYS A 83 0.37 3.62 -1.58
N GLU A 84 1.50 3.00 -1.24
CA GLU A 84 2.26 2.18 -2.16
C GLU A 84 1.44 0.98 -2.66
N THR A 85 0.73 0.31 -1.75
CA THR A 85 -0.16 -0.81 -2.11
C THR A 85 -1.26 -0.33 -3.04
N LEU A 86 -1.91 0.78 -2.70
CA LEU A 86 -2.96 1.35 -3.55
C LEU A 86 -2.43 1.74 -4.92
N TYR A 87 -1.24 2.33 -4.98
CA TYR A 87 -0.60 2.69 -6.24
C TYR A 87 -0.42 1.49 -7.16
N LYS A 88 0.00 0.35 -6.60
CA LYS A 88 0.14 -0.89 -7.37
C LYS A 88 -1.19 -1.39 -7.91
N ILE A 89 -2.26 -1.23 -7.12
CA ILE A 89 -3.60 -1.68 -7.52
C ILE A 89 -4.15 -0.85 -8.67
N ILE A 90 -4.05 0.48 -8.58
CA ILE A 90 -4.60 1.36 -9.62
C ILE A 90 -3.79 1.34 -10.90
N ASN A 91 -2.52 0.95 -10.83
CA ASN A 91 -1.65 0.72 -11.98
C ASN A 91 -1.63 1.88 -12.99
N ARG A 92 -1.52 3.11 -12.49
CA ARG A 92 -1.44 4.33 -13.28
C ARG A 92 -0.10 5.00 -13.12
N GLN A 93 0.32 5.77 -14.13
CA GLN A 93 1.49 6.63 -14.07
C GLN A 93 1.10 8.03 -13.65
N GLU A 94 2.08 8.84 -13.25
CA GLU A 94 1.88 10.24 -12.88
C GLU A 94 0.89 10.45 -11.74
N VAL A 95 0.99 9.63 -10.71
CA VAL A 95 0.15 9.74 -9.51
C VAL A 95 0.88 10.51 -8.44
N ASP A 96 0.24 11.55 -7.92
CA ASP A 96 0.73 12.31 -6.77
C ASP A 96 0.13 11.69 -5.51
N PHE A 97 0.99 11.16 -4.63
CA PHE A 97 0.54 10.44 -3.43
C PHE A 97 -0.23 11.32 -2.44
N CYS A 98 0.07 12.62 -2.40
CA CYS A 98 -0.69 13.56 -1.54
C CYS A 98 -2.06 13.89 -2.09
N ARG A 99 -2.12 14.16 -3.40
CA ARG A 99 -3.33 14.68 -4.06
C ARG A 99 -4.27 13.60 -4.52
N HIS A 100 -3.74 12.47 -4.95
CA HIS A 100 -4.50 11.44 -5.64
C HIS A 100 -4.79 10.20 -4.78
N LEU A 101 -3.97 9.92 -3.79
CA LEU A 101 -4.14 8.75 -2.93
C LEU A 101 -4.56 9.21 -1.54
N HIS A 102 -5.62 8.59 -1.01
CA HIS A 102 -6.23 9.00 0.25
C HIS A 102 -6.45 7.82 1.17
N ILE A 103 -6.31 8.08 2.47
CA ILE A 103 -6.57 7.11 3.53
C ILE A 103 -7.60 7.72 4.46
N GLN A 104 -8.66 6.99 4.74
CA GLN A 104 -9.65 7.41 5.73
C GLN A 104 -9.03 7.37 7.13
N PRO A 105 -9.42 8.28 8.04
CA PRO A 105 -8.88 8.30 9.39
C PRO A 105 -8.99 6.94 10.08
N PHE A 106 -7.92 6.54 10.76
CA PHE A 106 -7.90 5.33 11.57
C PHE A 106 -6.97 5.54 12.76
N SER A 107 -7.26 4.86 13.85
CA SER A 107 -6.43 4.88 15.06
C SER A 107 -5.26 3.92 14.91
N TYR A 108 -4.11 4.29 15.43
CA TYR A 108 -2.93 3.43 15.41
C TYR A 108 -3.17 2.12 16.16
N ALA A 109 -2.76 1.03 15.56
CA ALA A 109 -2.64 -0.28 16.18
C ALA A 109 -1.51 -1.04 15.49
N GLU A 110 -1.02 -2.10 16.11
CA GLU A 110 0.03 -2.93 15.50
C GLU A 110 -0.47 -3.80 14.36
N GLN A 111 -1.77 -4.00 14.28
CA GLN A 111 -2.43 -4.68 13.17
C GLN A 111 -3.88 -4.20 13.07
N GLY A 112 -4.41 -4.26 11.87
CA GLY A 112 -5.80 -3.84 11.64
C GLY A 112 -6.10 -3.68 10.17
N THR A 113 -7.17 -2.96 9.91
CA THR A 113 -7.60 -2.60 8.55
C THR A 113 -7.73 -1.09 8.43
N LEU A 114 -7.59 -0.62 7.20
CA LEU A 114 -7.86 0.77 6.85
C LEU A 114 -8.53 0.81 5.48
N ILE A 115 -9.09 1.96 5.15
CA ILE A 115 -9.73 2.17 3.85
C ILE A 115 -8.94 3.22 3.08
N ALA A 116 -8.55 2.88 1.86
CA ALA A 116 -7.83 3.75 0.96
C ALA A 116 -8.60 3.91 -0.35
N PHE A 117 -8.43 5.03 -1.02
CA PHE A 117 -9.08 5.30 -2.30
C PHE A 117 -8.25 6.29 -3.11
N ASP A 118 -8.47 6.28 -4.43
CA ASP A 118 -7.81 7.23 -5.32
C ASP A 118 -8.82 8.18 -5.95
N THR A 119 -8.33 9.33 -6.40
CA THR A 119 -9.13 10.33 -7.12
C THR A 119 -8.72 10.46 -8.58
N CYS A 120 -7.85 9.58 -9.06
CA CYS A 120 -7.41 9.55 -10.47
C CYS A 120 -8.40 8.85 -11.38
N SER A 121 -9.10 7.84 -10.86
CA SER A 121 -10.01 7.01 -11.62
C SER A 121 -11.37 7.69 -11.77
N GLU A 122 -12.05 7.44 -12.90
CA GLU A 122 -13.40 7.98 -13.11
C GLU A 122 -14.40 7.49 -12.08
N SER A 123 -14.23 6.26 -11.62
CA SER A 123 -15.03 5.72 -10.52
C SER A 123 -14.12 5.50 -9.32
N THR A 124 -14.33 6.29 -8.28
CA THR A 124 -13.58 6.13 -7.02
C THR A 124 -13.99 4.83 -6.36
N GLN A 125 -13.01 3.91 -6.22
CA GLN A 125 -13.21 2.67 -5.49
C GLN A 125 -12.51 2.74 -4.15
N HIS A 126 -13.24 2.37 -3.09
CA HIS A 126 -12.68 2.23 -1.77
C HIS A 126 -12.12 0.81 -1.62
N VAL A 127 -10.86 0.73 -1.24
CA VAL A 127 -10.16 -0.54 -1.07
C VAL A 127 -9.87 -0.74 0.41
N VAL A 128 -10.22 -1.90 0.94
CA VAL A 128 -9.88 -2.26 2.31
C VAL A 128 -8.50 -2.90 2.29
N LEU A 129 -7.60 -2.35 3.08
CA LEU A 129 -6.25 -2.88 3.24
C LEU A 129 -6.07 -3.41 4.66
N GLN A 130 -5.39 -4.53 4.78
CA GLN A 130 -4.92 -5.03 6.07
C GLN A 130 -3.49 -4.56 6.28
N TYR A 131 -3.10 -4.38 7.53
CA TYR A 131 -1.72 -3.99 7.85
C TYR A 131 -1.23 -4.68 9.11
N ARG A 132 0.08 -4.83 9.20
CA ARG A 132 0.78 -5.31 10.40
C ARG A 132 2.06 -4.52 10.58
N VAL A 133 2.35 -4.19 11.84
CA VAL A 133 3.62 -3.58 12.26
C VAL A 133 4.40 -4.67 12.98
N GLU A 134 5.53 -5.06 12.39
CA GLU A 134 6.44 -6.05 12.98
C GLU A 134 7.69 -5.35 13.49
N ILE A 135 8.59 -6.13 14.10
CA ILE A 135 9.81 -5.56 14.70
C ILE A 135 10.67 -4.81 13.67
N ASP A 136 10.82 -5.38 12.46
CA ASP A 136 11.71 -4.85 11.44
C ASP A 136 11.01 -4.19 10.26
N PHE A 137 9.70 -4.39 10.12
CA PHE A 137 8.99 -3.92 8.93
C PHE A 137 7.52 -3.60 9.20
N VAL A 138 6.94 -2.86 8.27
CA VAL A 138 5.50 -2.66 8.16
C VAL A 138 5.05 -3.26 6.83
N ILE A 139 3.94 -3.94 6.82
CA ILE A 139 3.39 -4.58 5.62
C ILE A 139 1.90 -4.23 5.49
N THR A 140 1.47 -3.96 4.25
CA THR A 140 0.05 -3.76 3.92
C THR A 140 -0.31 -4.61 2.71
N TRP A 141 -1.53 -5.10 2.68
CA TRP A 141 -2.04 -5.89 1.55
C TRP A 141 -3.55 -5.76 1.43
N VAL A 142 -4.06 -6.02 0.24
CA VAL A 142 -5.50 -5.93 -0.03
C VAL A 142 -6.25 -7.01 0.75
N LYS A 143 -7.34 -6.59 1.40
CA LYS A 143 -8.31 -7.52 1.96
C LYS A 143 -9.44 -7.72 0.95
N ASN A 144 -9.41 -8.84 0.25
CA ASN A 144 -10.48 -9.18 -0.67
C ASN A 144 -11.72 -9.65 0.09
N PRO A 145 -12.94 -9.39 -0.44
CA PRO A 145 -14.18 -9.85 0.19
C PRO A 145 -14.31 -11.38 0.21
#